data_d82bf9d3d197f44bf84a7ee27125356a
#
_entry.id   d82bf9d3d197f44bf84a7ee27125356a
#
_cell.length_a   1.000
_cell.length_b   1.000
_cell.length_c   1.000
_cell.angle_alpha   90.00
_cell.angle_beta   90.00
_cell.angle_gamma   90.00
#
_symmetry.space_group_name_H-M   'P 1'
#
loop_
_entity.id
_entity.type
_entity.pdbx_description
1 polymer ?
#
loop_
_entity_poly.entity_id
_entity_poly.type
_entity_poly.pdbx_seq_one_letter_code
_entity_poly.pdbx_strand_id
1 'polypeptide(L)'
;MADALTNAITTTLWPFLKSEGFQKVTPRKFVRQRSEVFQQLWVDANGSGGSKRTCVVLCASLPFGPVHGYMDPHGSRIANGRAWNMATPESAANGMQQVVEVLQSHELAKLDVISDVEKLLGLLENLPNRNWHSTYSQLHQRWRDKDPEALALEQANRVALKLA
;
A
#
# COMPACT_ATOMS: atom_id res chain seq x y z
N MET A 1 7.36 24.89 -7.49
CA MET A 1 8.58 24.10 -7.19
C MET A 1 8.17 22.91 -6.31
N ALA A 2 8.57 21.71 -6.68
CA ALA A 2 8.29 20.54 -5.87
C ALA A 2 9.08 20.61 -4.54
N ASP A 3 8.47 20.17 -3.44
CA ASP A 3 9.15 20.10 -2.16
C ASP A 3 10.20 18.97 -2.14
N ALA A 4 11.04 18.98 -1.12
CA ALA A 4 12.14 18.01 -0.98
C ALA A 4 11.64 16.55 -0.97
N LEU A 5 10.52 16.29 -0.30
CA LEU A 5 9.92 14.95 -0.26
C LEU A 5 9.43 14.52 -1.66
N THR A 6 8.71 15.39 -2.36
CA THR A 6 8.21 15.10 -3.71
C THR A 6 9.35 14.82 -4.68
N ASN A 7 10.44 15.58 -4.59
CA ASN A 7 11.64 15.33 -5.40
C ASN A 7 12.27 13.97 -5.08
N ALA A 8 12.43 13.64 -3.80
CA ALA A 8 13.01 12.36 -3.39
C ALA A 8 12.13 11.17 -3.80
N ILE A 9 10.81 11.30 -3.71
CA ILE A 9 9.88 10.29 -4.24
C ILE A 9 10.12 10.10 -5.74
N THR A 10 10.16 11.18 -6.50
CA THR A 10 10.29 11.13 -7.96
C THR A 10 11.62 10.57 -8.41
N THR A 11 12.71 10.93 -7.73
CA THR A 11 14.08 10.58 -8.16
C THR A 11 14.58 9.26 -7.60
N THR A 12 14.10 8.84 -6.44
CA THR A 12 14.62 7.66 -5.73
C THR A 12 13.57 6.55 -5.58
N LEU A 13 12.41 6.85 -5.00
CA LEU A 13 11.40 5.83 -4.72
C LEU A 13 10.70 5.34 -5.99
N TRP A 14 10.25 6.26 -6.81
CA TRP A 14 9.45 5.91 -8.00
C TRP A 14 10.19 5.02 -9.00
N PRO A 15 11.45 5.28 -9.39
CA PRO A 15 12.17 4.37 -10.28
C PRO A 15 12.27 2.96 -9.74
N PHE A 16 12.51 2.81 -8.43
CA PHE A 16 12.52 1.51 -7.76
C PHE A 16 11.15 0.84 -7.81
N LEU A 17 10.09 1.53 -7.39
CA LEU A 17 8.73 0.97 -7.38
C LEU A 17 8.27 0.58 -8.79
N LYS A 18 8.62 1.37 -9.79
CA LYS A 18 8.32 1.06 -11.19
C LYS A 18 8.99 -0.24 -11.62
N SER A 19 10.23 -0.47 -11.24
CA SER A 19 10.94 -1.73 -11.52
C SER A 19 10.32 -2.93 -10.80
N GLU A 20 9.65 -2.69 -9.68
CA GLU A 20 8.91 -3.71 -8.91
C GLU A 20 7.47 -3.91 -9.39
N GLY A 21 7.08 -3.30 -10.50
CA GLY A 21 5.75 -3.46 -11.10
C GLY A 21 4.66 -2.56 -10.54
N PHE A 22 5.00 -1.58 -9.70
CA PHE A 22 4.03 -0.61 -9.22
C PHE A 22 3.70 0.42 -10.29
N GLN A 23 2.49 0.95 -10.22
CA GLN A 23 2.07 2.13 -10.95
C GLN A 23 1.63 3.23 -9.99
N LYS A 24 1.69 4.45 -10.46
CA LYS A 24 1.36 5.63 -9.67
C LYS A 24 -0.14 5.90 -9.70
N VAL A 25 -0.77 5.98 -8.53
CA VAL A 25 -2.16 6.40 -8.38
C VAL A 25 -2.23 7.91 -8.10
N THR A 26 -1.43 8.38 -7.14
CA THR A 26 -1.21 9.78 -6.81
C THR A 26 0.29 10.02 -6.64
N PRO A 27 0.76 11.26 -6.45
CA PRO A 27 2.18 11.50 -6.18
C PRO A 27 2.76 10.74 -4.99
N ARG A 28 1.90 10.27 -4.06
CA ARG A 28 2.31 9.58 -2.83
C ARG A 28 1.66 8.20 -2.64
N LYS A 29 0.91 7.72 -3.64
CA LYS A 29 0.27 6.42 -3.59
C LYS A 29 0.61 5.61 -4.82
N PHE A 30 1.00 4.37 -4.59
CA PHE A 30 1.42 3.44 -5.63
C PHE A 30 0.71 2.11 -5.43
N VAL A 31 0.45 1.40 -6.51
CA VAL A 31 -0.27 0.12 -6.48
C VAL A 31 0.32 -0.84 -7.50
N ARG A 32 0.30 -2.12 -7.16
CA ARG A 32 0.47 -3.22 -8.11
C ARG A 32 -0.50 -4.34 -7.76
N GLN A 33 -0.81 -5.16 -8.73
CA GLN A 33 -1.54 -6.41 -8.49
C GLN A 33 -0.55 -7.56 -8.38
N ARG A 34 -0.71 -8.39 -7.34
CA ARG A 34 -0.02 -9.67 -7.18
C ARG A 34 -1.06 -10.76 -7.09
N SER A 35 -1.12 -11.61 -8.14
CA SER A 35 -2.16 -12.63 -8.26
C SER A 35 -3.56 -12.02 -8.06
N GLU A 36 -4.21 -12.30 -6.94
CA GLU A 36 -5.58 -11.86 -6.67
C GLU A 36 -5.67 -10.55 -5.87
N VAL A 37 -4.60 -10.14 -5.18
CA VAL A 37 -4.65 -9.00 -4.26
C VAL A 37 -4.05 -7.74 -4.86
N PHE A 38 -4.52 -6.58 -4.37
CA PHE A 38 -3.93 -5.29 -4.68
C PHE A 38 -2.95 -4.91 -3.57
N GLN A 39 -1.70 -4.74 -3.93
CA GLN A 39 -0.66 -4.28 -3.01
C GLN A 39 -0.46 -2.79 -3.19
N GLN A 40 -0.54 -2.04 -2.10
CA GLN A 40 -0.47 -0.58 -2.11
C GLN A 40 0.69 -0.09 -1.24
N LEU A 41 1.33 0.97 -1.69
CA LEU A 41 2.33 1.70 -0.93
C LEU A 41 1.92 3.16 -0.83
N TRP A 42 1.97 3.69 0.38
CA TRP A 42 1.65 5.08 0.67
C TRP A 42 2.81 5.77 1.33
N VAL A 43 3.09 6.99 0.89
CA VAL A 43 4.03 7.87 1.58
C VAL A 43 3.22 8.85 2.42
N ASP A 44 3.28 8.69 3.72
CA ASP A 44 2.54 9.49 4.70
C ASP A 44 3.47 10.50 5.36
N ALA A 45 3.22 11.78 5.12
CA ALA A 45 4.03 12.86 5.65
C ALA A 45 3.22 13.74 6.59
N ASN A 46 3.66 13.80 7.84
CA ASN A 46 3.10 14.62 8.90
C ASN A 46 4.07 15.74 9.32
N GLY A 47 3.51 16.81 9.86
CA GLY A 47 4.27 17.96 10.32
C GLY A 47 4.61 18.94 9.22
N SER A 48 5.28 20.02 9.58
CA SER A 48 5.67 21.13 8.69
C SER A 48 7.08 21.61 9.01
N GLY A 49 7.70 22.25 8.01
CA GLY A 49 9.05 22.80 8.17
C GLY A 49 10.09 21.73 8.50
N GLY A 50 11.01 22.04 9.42
CA GLY A 50 12.12 21.18 9.80
C GLY A 50 11.76 19.92 10.57
N SER A 51 10.50 19.77 10.99
CA SER A 51 10.02 18.59 11.72
C SER A 51 9.15 17.66 10.89
N LYS A 52 9.20 17.78 9.58
CA LYS A 52 8.42 16.94 8.67
C LYS A 52 8.80 15.47 8.80
N ARG A 53 7.90 14.69 9.38
CA ARG A 53 8.07 13.24 9.56
C ARG A 53 7.33 12.49 8.48
N THR A 54 8.00 11.52 7.88
CA THR A 54 7.46 10.71 6.80
C THR A 54 7.54 9.24 7.17
N CYS A 55 6.39 8.57 7.12
CA CYS A 55 6.29 7.13 7.24
C CYS A 55 5.92 6.55 5.87
N VAL A 56 6.24 5.30 5.65
CA VAL A 56 5.79 4.55 4.48
C VAL A 56 4.93 3.40 4.96
N VAL A 57 3.77 3.25 4.35
CA VAL A 57 2.79 2.21 4.67
C VAL A 57 2.69 1.25 3.51
N LEU A 58 2.76 -0.04 3.79
CA LEU A 58 2.40 -1.10 2.85
C LEU A 58 1.09 -1.73 3.28
N CYS A 59 0.22 -2.02 2.34
CA CYS A 59 -1.00 -2.76 2.62
C CYS A 59 -1.36 -3.71 1.47
N ALA A 60 -2.11 -4.75 1.81
CA ALA A 60 -2.73 -5.65 0.87
C ALA A 60 -4.25 -5.48 0.96
N SER A 61 -4.90 -5.33 -0.17
CA SER A 61 -6.34 -5.09 -0.26
C SER A 61 -7.01 -6.21 -1.03
N LEU A 62 -8.19 -6.60 -0.55
CA LEU A 62 -9.06 -7.52 -1.27
C LEU A 62 -9.61 -6.84 -2.53
N PRO A 63 -9.78 -7.57 -3.66
CA PRO A 63 -10.33 -6.99 -4.89
C PRO A 63 -11.71 -6.34 -4.67
N PHE A 64 -12.51 -6.93 -3.82
CA PHE A 64 -13.88 -6.51 -3.49
C PHE A 64 -14.01 -5.76 -2.16
N GLY A 65 -12.90 -5.39 -1.54
CA GLY A 65 -12.85 -4.68 -0.27
C GLY A 65 -12.55 -3.19 -0.43
N PRO A 66 -12.46 -2.44 0.68
CA PRO A 66 -12.05 -1.05 0.64
C PRO A 66 -10.58 -0.92 0.23
N VAL A 67 -10.29 0.12 -0.56
CA VAL A 67 -8.94 0.38 -1.11
C VAL A 67 -8.43 1.78 -0.77
N HIS A 68 -8.99 2.38 0.27
CA HIS A 68 -8.71 3.76 0.63
C HIS A 68 -7.91 3.87 1.93
N GLY A 69 -6.64 4.24 1.79
CA GLY A 69 -5.78 4.66 2.88
C GLY A 69 -5.43 3.57 3.89
N TYR A 70 -5.19 4.02 5.10
CA TYR A 70 -4.85 3.16 6.23
C TYR A 70 -5.99 2.28 6.71
N MET A 71 -7.15 2.47 6.15
CA MET A 71 -8.38 1.75 6.53
C MET A 71 -8.42 0.36 5.91
N ASP A 72 -7.47 0.03 5.05
CA ASP A 72 -7.33 -1.33 4.56
C ASP A 72 -7.03 -2.27 5.72
N PRO A 73 -7.73 -3.39 5.82
CA PRO A 73 -7.66 -4.25 6.99
C PRO A 73 -6.26 -4.79 7.30
N HIS A 74 -5.40 -4.87 6.29
CA HIS A 74 -4.03 -5.34 6.45
C HIS A 74 -3.05 -4.31 5.90
N GLY A 75 -2.74 -3.32 6.72
CA GLY A 75 -1.74 -2.30 6.43
C GLY A 75 -0.81 -2.07 7.61
N SER A 76 0.45 -1.82 7.34
CA SER A 76 1.44 -1.52 8.37
C SER A 76 2.48 -0.53 7.87
N ARG A 77 2.99 0.27 8.81
CA ARG A 77 4.17 1.10 8.55
C ARG A 77 5.40 0.22 8.47
N ILE A 78 6.23 0.45 7.46
CA ILE A 78 7.48 -0.30 7.31
C ILE A 78 8.49 0.04 8.42
N ALA A 79 9.51 -0.78 8.56
CA ALA A 79 10.58 -0.59 9.54
C ALA A 79 10.07 -0.34 10.98
N ASN A 80 9.08 -1.14 11.41
CA ASN A 80 8.46 -1.06 12.75
C ASN A 80 7.91 0.32 13.09
N GLY A 81 7.36 1.02 12.11
CA GLY A 81 6.75 2.33 12.30
C GLY A 81 7.73 3.49 12.28
N ARG A 82 8.95 3.28 11.78
CA ARG A 82 9.95 4.34 11.68
C ARG A 82 9.43 5.53 10.88
N ALA A 83 9.70 6.72 11.39
CA ALA A 83 9.51 7.97 10.69
C ALA A 83 10.86 8.59 10.33
N TRP A 84 10.99 9.03 9.08
CA TRP A 84 12.17 9.73 8.58
C TRP A 84 11.91 11.23 8.52
N ASN A 85 12.89 12.03 8.90
CA ASN A 85 12.84 13.46 8.63
C ASN A 85 13.23 13.70 7.17
N MET A 86 12.30 14.26 6.39
CA MET A 86 12.49 14.54 4.97
C MET A 86 12.19 15.99 4.64
N ALA A 87 12.50 16.91 5.58
CA ALA A 87 12.18 18.33 5.42
C ALA A 87 13.14 19.08 4.51
N THR A 88 14.39 18.62 4.41
CA THR A 88 15.42 19.24 3.54
C THR A 88 15.74 18.34 2.36
N PRO A 89 16.31 18.89 1.26
CA PRO A 89 16.74 18.07 0.11
C PRO A 89 17.67 16.93 0.51
N GLU A 90 18.64 17.21 1.37
CA GLU A 90 19.60 16.19 1.83
C GLU A 90 18.94 15.12 2.69
N SER A 91 18.16 15.51 3.71
CA SER A 91 17.48 14.53 4.58
C SER A 91 16.44 13.73 3.82
N ALA A 92 15.74 14.31 2.85
CA ALA A 92 14.79 13.61 2.01
C ALA A 92 15.49 12.58 1.09
N ALA A 93 16.62 12.96 0.47
CA ALA A 93 17.38 12.04 -0.37
C ALA A 93 17.90 10.84 0.44
N ASN A 94 18.51 11.11 1.59
CA ASN A 94 19.03 10.05 2.48
C ASN A 94 17.91 9.17 3.04
N GLY A 95 16.84 9.77 3.51
CA GLY A 95 15.69 9.05 4.07
C GLY A 95 15.01 8.17 3.02
N MET A 96 14.83 8.68 1.82
CA MET A 96 14.18 7.90 0.76
C MET A 96 15.07 6.75 0.27
N GLN A 97 16.40 6.93 0.27
CA GLN A 97 17.32 5.85 -0.02
C GLN A 97 17.19 4.73 1.03
N GLN A 98 17.10 5.07 2.31
CA GLN A 98 16.87 4.10 3.38
C GLN A 98 15.52 3.39 3.23
N VAL A 99 14.47 4.10 2.82
CA VAL A 99 13.16 3.50 2.52
C VAL A 99 13.29 2.44 1.43
N VAL A 100 13.97 2.75 0.33
CA VAL A 100 14.22 1.78 -0.76
C VAL A 100 15.00 0.56 -0.27
N GLU A 101 16.04 0.75 0.54
CA GLU A 101 16.82 -0.34 1.11
C GLU A 101 15.97 -1.26 1.99
N VAL A 102 15.12 -0.70 2.82
CA VAL A 102 14.19 -1.46 3.68
C VAL A 102 13.16 -2.23 2.84
N LEU A 103 12.58 -1.59 1.84
CA LEU A 103 11.64 -2.23 0.92
C LEU A 103 12.29 -3.40 0.19
N GLN A 104 13.47 -3.19 -0.35
CA GLN A 104 14.21 -4.18 -1.13
C GLN A 104 14.70 -5.34 -0.28
N SER A 105 15.15 -5.08 0.95
CA SER A 105 15.75 -6.10 1.80
C SER A 105 14.74 -7.09 2.39
N HIS A 106 13.54 -6.63 2.78
CA HIS A 106 12.58 -7.52 3.45
C HIS A 106 11.10 -7.12 3.37
N GLU A 107 10.75 -5.83 3.28
CA GLU A 107 9.35 -5.42 3.39
C GLU A 107 8.49 -5.86 2.21
N LEU A 108 9.00 -5.73 0.97
CA LEU A 108 8.25 -6.22 -0.19
C LEU A 108 8.11 -7.74 -0.19
N ALA A 109 9.13 -8.46 0.27
CA ALA A 109 9.04 -9.92 0.40
C ALA A 109 7.99 -10.35 1.40
N LYS A 110 7.84 -9.65 2.53
CA LYS A 110 6.76 -9.90 3.49
C LYS A 110 5.39 -9.67 2.86
N LEU A 111 5.25 -8.60 2.08
CA LEU A 111 3.99 -8.30 1.40
C LEU A 111 3.66 -9.34 0.34
N ASP A 112 4.65 -9.85 -0.38
CA ASP A 112 4.48 -10.84 -1.44
C ASP A 112 4.00 -12.22 -0.94
N VAL A 113 4.17 -12.52 0.34
CA VAL A 113 3.56 -13.72 0.95
C VAL A 113 2.04 -13.63 0.92
N ILE A 114 1.47 -12.42 0.90
CA ILE A 114 0.04 -12.16 0.84
C ILE A 114 -0.36 -11.96 -0.62
N SER A 115 -0.44 -13.04 -1.39
CA SER A 115 -0.68 -12.99 -2.83
C SER A 115 -2.07 -13.45 -3.26
N ASP A 116 -2.82 -14.09 -2.39
CA ASP A 116 -4.17 -14.57 -2.67
C ASP A 116 -5.19 -14.16 -1.60
N VAL A 117 -6.46 -14.24 -1.98
CA VAL A 117 -7.57 -13.80 -1.12
C VAL A 117 -7.67 -14.64 0.14
N GLU A 118 -7.46 -15.95 0.05
CA GLU A 118 -7.52 -16.85 1.21
C GLU A 118 -6.48 -16.51 2.27
N LYS A 119 -5.25 -16.23 1.85
CA LYS A 119 -4.18 -15.82 2.78
C LYS A 119 -4.49 -14.49 3.45
N LEU A 120 -5.00 -13.53 2.69
CA LEU A 120 -5.38 -12.22 3.25
C LEU A 120 -6.54 -12.37 4.24
N LEU A 121 -7.58 -13.13 3.91
CA LEU A 121 -8.69 -13.41 4.82
C LEU A 121 -8.24 -14.13 6.10
N GLY A 122 -7.30 -15.09 5.98
CA GLY A 122 -6.74 -15.78 7.14
C GLY A 122 -6.01 -14.83 8.10
N LEU A 123 -5.32 -13.81 7.57
CA LEU A 123 -4.71 -12.77 8.39
C LEU A 123 -5.75 -11.88 9.07
N LEU A 124 -6.82 -11.53 8.36
CA LEU A 124 -7.91 -10.73 8.92
C LEU A 124 -8.66 -11.43 10.05
N GLU A 125 -8.77 -12.75 10.01
CA GLU A 125 -9.39 -13.55 11.06
C GLU A 125 -8.68 -13.39 12.41
N ASN A 126 -7.38 -13.14 12.39
CA ASN A 126 -6.56 -13.00 13.59
C ASN A 126 -6.46 -11.56 14.11
N LEU A 127 -7.11 -10.61 13.43
CA LEU A 127 -7.13 -9.23 13.90
C LEU A 127 -8.13 -9.04 15.06
N PRO A 128 -7.91 -8.05 15.94
CA PRO A 128 -8.80 -7.79 17.09
C PRO A 128 -10.25 -7.53 16.69
N ASN A 129 -10.50 -6.95 15.53
CA ASN A 129 -11.83 -6.66 15.01
C ASN A 129 -12.27 -7.74 14.01
N ARG A 130 -12.85 -8.82 14.51
CA ARG A 130 -13.32 -9.95 13.70
C ARG A 130 -14.50 -9.64 12.77
N ASN A 131 -15.15 -8.49 12.94
CA ASN A 131 -16.29 -8.10 12.08
C ASN A 131 -15.85 -7.96 10.60
N TRP A 132 -14.61 -7.57 10.37
CA TRP A 132 -14.05 -7.45 9.04
C TRP A 132 -13.99 -8.81 8.33
N HIS A 133 -13.50 -9.83 9.04
CA HIS A 133 -13.44 -11.18 8.47
C HIS A 133 -14.82 -11.69 8.08
N SER A 134 -15.81 -11.54 8.95
CA SER A 134 -17.19 -11.99 8.69
C SER A 134 -17.78 -11.32 7.43
N THR A 135 -17.61 -10.00 7.28
CA THR A 135 -18.09 -9.25 6.13
C THR A 135 -17.41 -9.72 4.84
N TYR A 136 -16.08 -9.84 4.87
CA TYR A 136 -15.33 -10.18 3.67
C TYR A 136 -15.44 -11.64 3.27
N SER A 137 -15.65 -12.56 4.21
CA SER A 137 -15.88 -13.97 3.90
C SER A 137 -17.15 -14.18 3.09
N GLN A 138 -18.21 -13.42 3.37
CA GLN A 138 -19.45 -13.49 2.60
C GLN A 138 -19.24 -12.95 1.17
N LEU A 139 -18.54 -11.82 1.05
CA LEU A 139 -18.20 -11.24 -0.25
C LEU A 139 -17.25 -12.14 -1.05
N HIS A 140 -16.33 -12.84 -0.37
CA HIS A 140 -15.39 -13.76 -1.02
C HIS A 140 -16.11 -14.86 -1.79
N GLN A 141 -17.08 -15.53 -1.18
CA GLN A 141 -17.84 -16.58 -1.87
C GLN A 141 -18.57 -16.01 -3.08
N ARG A 142 -19.25 -14.87 -2.93
CA ARG A 142 -19.94 -14.20 -4.02
C ARG A 142 -18.98 -13.82 -5.17
N TRP A 143 -17.81 -13.34 -4.82
CA TRP A 143 -16.78 -12.98 -5.79
C TRP A 143 -16.27 -14.23 -6.56
N ARG A 144 -16.03 -15.36 -5.87
CA ARG A 144 -15.68 -16.64 -6.49
C ARG A 144 -16.77 -17.13 -7.44
N ASP A 145 -18.01 -16.95 -7.06
CA ASP A 145 -19.19 -17.35 -7.85
C ASP A 145 -19.53 -16.36 -8.98
N LYS A 146 -18.68 -15.35 -9.20
CA LYS A 146 -18.88 -14.33 -10.23
C LYS A 146 -20.16 -13.51 -10.05
N ASP A 147 -20.60 -13.30 -8.82
CA ASP A 147 -21.77 -12.48 -8.51
C ASP A 147 -21.56 -11.04 -9.06
N PRO A 148 -22.56 -10.49 -9.79
CA PRO A 148 -22.41 -9.18 -10.44
C PRO A 148 -22.08 -8.03 -9.47
N GLU A 149 -22.61 -8.05 -8.25
CA GLU A 149 -22.33 -7.00 -7.26
C GLU A 149 -20.89 -7.06 -6.76
N ALA A 150 -20.37 -8.26 -6.48
CA ALA A 150 -18.98 -8.46 -6.06
C ALA A 150 -18.00 -8.08 -7.18
N LEU A 151 -18.32 -8.42 -8.43
CA LEU A 151 -17.50 -8.02 -9.58
C LEU A 151 -17.56 -6.51 -9.82
N ALA A 152 -18.69 -5.87 -9.57
CA ALA A 152 -18.81 -4.41 -9.66
C ALA A 152 -17.97 -3.70 -8.61
N LEU A 153 -17.86 -4.25 -7.39
CA LEU A 153 -16.94 -3.74 -6.36
C LEU A 153 -15.49 -3.85 -6.81
N GLU A 154 -15.08 -4.98 -7.36
CA GLU A 154 -13.73 -5.15 -7.91
C GLU A 154 -13.46 -4.13 -9.00
N GLN A 155 -14.38 -3.96 -9.94
CA GLN A 155 -14.21 -3.01 -11.04
C GLN A 155 -14.10 -1.56 -10.54
N ALA A 156 -14.92 -1.18 -9.55
CA ALA A 156 -14.82 0.14 -8.92
C ALA A 156 -13.46 0.36 -8.26
N ASN A 157 -12.93 -0.65 -7.58
CA ASN A 157 -11.61 -0.59 -6.98
C ASN A 157 -10.49 -0.48 -8.03
N ARG A 158 -10.60 -1.22 -9.13
CA ARG A 158 -9.66 -1.12 -10.25
C ARG A 158 -9.63 0.30 -10.82
N VAL A 159 -10.78 0.89 -11.02
CA VAL A 159 -10.88 2.29 -11.50
C VAL A 159 -10.23 3.25 -10.49
N ALA A 160 -10.56 3.11 -9.20
CA ALA A 160 -10.01 3.97 -8.14
C ALA A 160 -8.48 3.86 -8.03
N LEU A 161 -7.93 2.68 -8.25
CA LEU A 161 -6.49 2.41 -8.21
C LEU A 161 -5.80 2.55 -9.58
N LYS A 162 -6.52 2.97 -10.60
CA LYS A 162 -6.00 3.09 -11.98
C LYS A 162 -5.41 1.78 -12.53
N LEU A 163 -5.89 0.64 -12.06
CA LEU A 163 -5.57 -0.67 -12.60
C LEU A 163 -6.41 -0.94 -13.84
N ALA A 164 -5.76 -1.45 -14.85
CA ALA A 164 -6.44 -1.81 -16.09
C ALA A 164 -7.44 -2.98 -15.92
#